data_1e643e49241835f70003128c6d4a7a78
#
_entry.id   1e643e49241835f70003128c6d4a7a78
#
_cell.length_a   1.000
_cell.length_b   1.000
_cell.length_c   1.000
_cell.angle_alpha   90.00
_cell.angle_beta   90.00
_cell.angle_gamma   90.00
#
_symmetry.space_group_name_H-M   'P 1'
#
loop_
_entity.id
_entity.type
_entity.pdbx_description
1 polymer ?
#
loop_
_entity_poly.entity_id
_entity_poly.type
_entity_poly.pdbx_seq_one_letter_code
_entity_poly.pdbx_strand_id
1 'polypeptide(L)'
;AAQPATGLERTVAVEGTAALEANTYSTTIGLLISGLIKLGRISSPPRSRRAYRGLAGLDLPSAFFTPDEQGFCGVVEPAFLSMSDDEATALRYSGLADGKQAIIFELELGKASLGAQVEWLSQFPHERERILPPWTHLEVVGTPTVREDDVTVVELRPTVFQNVRTVEEVTGARREEIKAHISGLVIDLRNEVGLADVTDSELDQRLAAFERDLQARHCKYEPEWYHDNGKYKSTFLG
;
A
#
# COMPACT_ATOMS: atom_id res chain seq x y z
N ALA A 1 25.27 13.77 36.91
CA ALA A 1 24.23 14.31 36.03
C ALA A 1 24.36 13.59 34.68
N ALA A 2 23.48 12.63 34.44
CA ALA A 2 23.41 11.89 33.18
C ALA A 2 22.37 12.62 32.28
N GLN A 3 22.80 12.94 31.05
CA GLN A 3 21.89 13.46 30.02
C GLN A 3 21.03 12.34 29.47
N PRO A 4 19.75 12.59 29.15
CA PRO A 4 18.88 11.60 28.51
C PRO A 4 19.29 11.43 27.05
N ALA A 5 19.47 10.18 26.62
CA ALA A 5 19.71 9.81 25.24
C ALA A 5 18.44 10.09 24.42
N THR A 6 18.54 10.98 23.45
CA THR A 6 17.53 11.24 22.42
C THR A 6 17.44 9.99 21.52
N GLY A 7 16.30 9.28 21.66
CA GLY A 7 16.01 8.15 20.80
C GLY A 7 15.55 8.62 19.42
N LEU A 8 16.40 8.50 18.44
CA LEU A 8 16.06 8.37 17.00
C LEU A 8 17.32 8.05 16.18
N GLU A 9 18.10 7.05 16.59
CA GLU A 9 19.17 6.47 15.75
C GLU A 9 19.20 4.96 15.96
N ARG A 10 18.22 4.26 15.40
CA ARG A 10 18.36 2.85 15.05
C ARG A 10 18.40 2.70 13.54
N THR A 11 19.35 3.38 12.94
CA THR A 11 19.93 2.94 11.68
C THR A 11 20.75 1.72 12.01
N VAL A 12 20.33 0.55 11.56
CA VAL A 12 21.22 -0.61 11.49
C VAL A 12 22.36 -0.16 10.57
N ALA A 13 23.51 0.11 11.16
CA ALA A 13 24.73 0.39 10.42
C ALA A 13 25.11 -0.89 9.68
N VAL A 14 24.70 -0.98 8.43
CA VAL A 14 25.32 -1.88 7.46
C VAL A 14 26.67 -1.23 7.16
N GLU A 15 27.73 -1.75 7.77
CA GLU A 15 29.10 -1.41 7.39
C GLU A 15 29.31 -1.79 5.93
N GLY A 16 29.38 -0.81 5.08
CA GLY A 16 29.64 -0.91 3.66
C GLY A 16 29.05 0.32 2.98
N THR A 17 29.81 1.42 2.93
CA THR A 17 29.53 2.57 2.07
C THR A 17 29.72 2.17 0.60
N ALA A 18 28.93 1.22 0.10
CA ALA A 18 28.57 1.20 -1.29
C ALA A 18 27.58 2.37 -1.46
N ALA A 19 27.92 3.32 -2.34
CA ALA A 19 27.00 4.36 -2.75
C ALA A 19 25.65 3.66 -3.02
N LEU A 20 24.56 4.11 -2.37
CA LEU A 20 23.21 3.64 -2.63
C LEU A 20 22.94 3.97 -4.10
N GLU A 21 23.26 3.03 -4.98
CA GLU A 21 22.84 3.13 -6.37
C GLU A 21 21.33 3.29 -6.36
N ALA A 22 20.85 4.32 -7.05
CA ALA A 22 19.41 4.59 -7.13
C ALA A 22 18.69 3.30 -7.57
N ASN A 23 17.65 2.88 -6.82
CA ASN A 23 16.90 1.68 -7.12
C ASN A 23 16.34 1.76 -8.54
N THR A 24 16.94 1.00 -9.46
CA THR A 24 16.56 0.97 -10.88
C THR A 24 15.23 0.27 -11.12
N TYR A 25 14.69 -0.43 -10.12
CA TYR A 25 13.44 -1.20 -10.22
C TYR A 25 12.20 -0.45 -9.70
N SER A 26 12.30 0.84 -9.40
CA SER A 26 11.19 1.61 -8.81
C SER A 26 9.90 1.52 -9.63
N THR A 27 9.99 1.61 -10.96
CA THR A 27 8.84 1.45 -11.86
C THR A 27 8.25 0.04 -11.79
N THR A 28 9.12 -0.99 -11.80
CA THR A 28 8.68 -2.39 -11.69
C THR A 28 7.96 -2.64 -10.37
N ILE A 29 8.52 -2.13 -9.27
CA ILE A 29 7.92 -2.24 -7.94
C ILE A 29 6.56 -1.56 -7.91
N GLY A 30 6.44 -0.35 -8.47
CA GLY A 30 5.18 0.39 -8.57
C GLY A 30 4.11 -0.37 -9.37
N LEU A 31 4.49 -0.98 -10.50
CA LEU A 31 3.59 -1.81 -11.31
C LEU A 31 3.14 -3.07 -10.56
N LEU A 32 4.05 -3.75 -9.86
CA LEU A 32 3.72 -4.91 -9.04
C LEU A 32 2.76 -4.54 -7.91
N ILE A 33 3.01 -3.45 -7.19
CA ILE A 33 2.10 -2.95 -6.14
C ILE A 33 0.71 -2.68 -6.72
N SER A 34 0.64 -1.96 -7.85
CA SER A 34 -0.63 -1.67 -8.53
C SER A 34 -1.38 -2.95 -8.92
N GLY A 35 -0.67 -3.94 -9.48
CA GLY A 35 -1.23 -5.25 -9.82
C GLY A 35 -1.77 -6.00 -8.59
N LEU A 36 -0.99 -6.05 -7.52
CA LEU A 36 -1.39 -6.71 -6.26
C LEU A 36 -2.60 -6.04 -5.61
N ILE A 37 -2.69 -4.72 -5.63
CA ILE A 37 -3.87 -4.00 -5.12
C ILE A 37 -5.13 -4.40 -5.91
N LYS A 38 -5.05 -4.43 -7.24
CA LYS A 38 -6.17 -4.82 -8.11
C LYS A 38 -6.60 -6.26 -7.86
N LEU A 39 -5.62 -7.18 -7.80
CA LEU A 39 -5.88 -8.59 -7.50
C LEU A 39 -6.45 -8.76 -6.09
N GLY A 40 -5.95 -8.04 -5.09
CA GLY A 40 -6.46 -8.09 -3.72
C GLY A 40 -7.92 -7.68 -3.61
N ARG A 41 -8.38 -6.71 -4.44
CA ARG A 41 -9.78 -6.26 -4.47
C ARG A 41 -10.76 -7.34 -4.97
N ILE A 42 -10.29 -8.26 -5.81
CA ILE A 42 -11.10 -9.36 -6.36
C ILE A 42 -10.79 -10.72 -5.73
N SER A 43 -9.78 -10.79 -4.85
CA SER A 43 -9.40 -12.03 -4.17
C SER A 43 -10.43 -12.42 -3.12
N SER A 44 -10.72 -13.72 -3.04
CA SER A 44 -11.62 -14.26 -2.03
C SER A 44 -10.86 -14.50 -0.72
N PRO A 45 -11.49 -14.31 0.45
CA PRO A 45 -10.87 -14.65 1.72
C PRO A 45 -10.68 -16.17 1.83
N PRO A 46 -9.60 -16.65 2.48
CA PRO A 46 -9.50 -18.06 2.84
C PRO A 46 -10.62 -18.44 3.82
N ARG A 47 -11.00 -19.72 3.84
CA ARG A 47 -12.12 -20.20 4.70
C ARG A 47 -11.92 -19.88 6.18
N SER A 48 -10.68 -20.03 6.67
CA SER A 48 -10.29 -19.75 8.05
C SER A 48 -10.10 -18.26 8.35
N ARG A 49 -10.06 -17.40 7.31
CA ARG A 49 -9.58 -16.00 7.38
C ARG A 49 -8.17 -15.87 7.96
N ARG A 50 -7.37 -16.92 7.84
CA ARG A 50 -5.98 -16.98 8.29
C ARG A 50 -5.08 -17.30 7.11
N ALA A 51 -3.90 -16.73 7.13
CA ALA A 51 -2.79 -17.09 6.24
C ALA A 51 -1.54 -17.31 7.08
N TYR A 52 -0.58 -18.02 6.54
CA TYR A 52 0.57 -18.51 7.29
C TYR A 52 1.87 -18.20 6.56
N ARG A 53 2.92 -17.86 7.31
CA ARG A 53 4.27 -17.69 6.80
C ARG A 53 5.26 -18.41 7.70
N GLY A 54 6.01 -19.34 7.15
CA GLY A 54 7.10 -20.04 7.84
C GLY A 54 8.38 -19.23 7.80
N LEU A 55 9.11 -19.19 8.92
CA LEU A 55 10.38 -18.52 9.07
C LEU A 55 11.39 -19.51 9.66
N ALA A 56 12.51 -19.72 8.96
CA ALA A 56 13.54 -20.67 9.36
C ALA A 56 14.72 -20.00 10.00
N GLY A 57 15.11 -20.44 11.20
CA GLY A 57 16.35 -20.02 11.85
C GLY A 57 16.43 -18.53 12.20
N LEU A 58 15.27 -17.88 12.39
CA LEU A 58 15.19 -16.50 12.85
C LEU A 58 14.97 -16.48 14.37
N ASP A 59 15.62 -15.54 15.03
CA ASP A 59 15.35 -15.16 16.40
C ASP A 59 14.63 -13.80 16.39
N LEU A 60 13.42 -13.77 16.91
CA LEU A 60 12.64 -12.53 16.96
C LEU A 60 13.13 -11.67 18.12
N PRO A 61 13.60 -10.44 17.86
CA PRO A 61 14.11 -9.57 18.91
C PRO A 61 13.01 -9.23 19.93
N SER A 62 13.37 -9.04 21.19
CA SER A 62 12.43 -8.65 22.25
C SER A 62 11.62 -7.39 21.90
N ALA A 63 12.20 -6.47 21.13
CA ALA A 63 11.51 -5.28 20.63
C ALA A 63 10.29 -5.59 19.75
N PHE A 64 10.25 -6.77 19.11
CA PHE A 64 9.10 -7.22 18.33
C PHE A 64 7.85 -7.42 19.20
N PHE A 65 8.05 -7.78 20.47
CA PHE A 65 7.00 -8.05 21.44
C PHE A 65 6.80 -6.95 22.49
N THR A 66 7.55 -5.85 22.35
CA THR A 66 7.48 -4.74 23.30
C THR A 66 6.70 -3.58 22.65
N PRO A 67 5.58 -3.13 23.26
CA PRO A 67 4.84 -1.99 22.75
C PRO A 67 5.72 -0.73 22.66
N ASP A 68 5.56 0.03 21.60
CA ASP A 68 6.15 1.34 21.44
C ASP A 68 5.39 2.42 22.24
N GLU A 69 5.77 3.69 22.09
CA GLU A 69 5.14 4.83 22.78
C GLU A 69 3.66 5.01 22.42
N GLN A 70 3.22 4.52 21.26
CA GLN A 70 1.84 4.53 20.77
C GLN A 70 1.06 3.27 21.17
N GLY A 71 1.72 2.30 21.81
CA GLY A 71 1.15 1.01 22.20
C GLY A 71 1.16 -0.02 21.07
N PHE A 72 1.82 0.23 19.95
CA PHE A 72 1.98 -0.73 18.86
C PHE A 72 3.08 -1.74 19.20
N CYS A 73 2.77 -3.02 19.00
CA CYS A 73 3.67 -4.15 19.19
C CYS A 73 3.74 -4.94 17.89
N GLY A 74 4.93 -5.04 17.31
CA GLY A 74 5.10 -5.73 16.03
C GLY A 74 6.18 -5.12 15.15
N VAL A 75 6.00 -5.22 13.84
CA VAL A 75 6.97 -4.78 12.84
C VAL A 75 6.29 -4.26 11.57
N VAL A 76 6.99 -3.45 10.81
CA VAL A 76 6.63 -3.10 9.44
C VAL A 76 7.45 -3.96 8.49
N GLU A 77 6.78 -4.74 7.63
CA GLU A 77 7.42 -5.52 6.58
C GLU A 77 7.71 -4.61 5.36
N PRO A 78 8.97 -4.29 5.08
CA PRO A 78 9.31 -3.37 4.00
C PRO A 78 9.24 -4.01 2.61
N ALA A 79 9.21 -5.34 2.54
CA ALA A 79 9.14 -6.11 1.31
C ALA A 79 7.71 -6.59 0.99
N PHE A 80 7.54 -7.22 -0.16
CA PHE A 80 6.32 -7.99 -0.44
C PHE A 80 6.19 -9.13 0.54
N LEU A 81 5.08 -9.19 1.26
CA LEU A 81 4.82 -10.25 2.23
C LEU A 81 4.11 -11.42 1.55
N SER A 82 4.86 -12.46 1.22
CA SER A 82 4.32 -13.74 0.74
C SER A 82 3.88 -14.60 1.91
N MET A 83 2.71 -15.21 1.80
CA MET A 83 2.10 -16.11 2.77
C MET A 83 1.26 -17.16 2.05
N SER A 84 0.91 -18.23 2.73
CA SER A 84 0.08 -19.32 2.20
C SER A 84 -1.26 -19.39 2.92
N ASP A 85 -2.32 -19.74 2.18
CA ASP A 85 -3.61 -20.12 2.78
C ASP A 85 -3.58 -21.52 3.43
N ASP A 86 -2.45 -22.25 3.27
CA ASP A 86 -2.21 -23.60 3.79
C ASP A 86 -1.06 -23.60 4.81
N GLU A 87 -1.40 -23.93 6.05
CA GLU A 87 -0.43 -24.00 7.13
C GLU A 87 0.68 -25.03 6.90
N ALA A 88 0.37 -26.17 6.28
CA ALA A 88 1.36 -27.20 5.97
C ALA A 88 2.44 -26.68 5.01
N THR A 89 2.09 -25.76 4.13
CA THR A 89 3.05 -25.06 3.27
C THR A 89 3.97 -24.18 4.09
N ALA A 90 3.44 -23.35 5.00
CA ALA A 90 4.26 -22.52 5.88
C ALA A 90 5.19 -23.35 6.77
N LEU A 91 4.72 -24.50 7.26
CA LEU A 91 5.51 -25.40 8.07
C LEU A 91 6.73 -25.97 7.29
N ARG A 92 6.57 -26.27 6.01
CA ARG A 92 7.72 -26.69 5.15
C ARG A 92 8.81 -25.62 5.05
N TYR A 93 8.41 -24.34 5.06
CA TYR A 93 9.34 -23.21 5.01
C TYR A 93 9.84 -22.73 6.38
N SER A 94 9.33 -23.29 7.47
CA SER A 94 9.74 -22.91 8.83
C SER A 94 11.14 -23.42 9.22
N GLY A 95 11.73 -24.34 8.44
CA GLY A 95 13.02 -24.96 8.75
C GLY A 95 12.96 -26.06 9.81
N LEU A 96 11.77 -26.46 10.23
CA LEU A 96 11.58 -27.54 11.22
C LEU A 96 12.25 -28.85 10.77
N ALA A 97 12.09 -29.22 9.51
CA ALA A 97 12.69 -30.44 8.95
C ALA A 97 14.23 -30.40 8.95
N ASP A 98 14.83 -29.22 8.98
CA ASP A 98 16.29 -29.01 9.02
C ASP A 98 16.83 -28.90 10.44
N GLY A 99 16.00 -29.11 11.45
CA GLY A 99 16.36 -28.96 12.86
C GLY A 99 16.68 -27.53 13.28
N LYS A 100 16.16 -26.54 12.56
CA LYS A 100 16.30 -25.11 12.89
C LYS A 100 15.15 -24.68 13.79
N GLN A 101 15.35 -23.59 14.51
CA GLN A 101 14.25 -22.93 15.20
C GLN A 101 13.18 -22.56 14.20
N ALA A 102 12.00 -23.10 14.39
CA ALA A 102 10.87 -22.93 13.48
C ALA A 102 9.86 -21.92 14.04
N ILE A 103 9.55 -20.91 13.23
CA ILE A 103 8.54 -19.90 13.58
C ILE A 103 7.48 -19.90 12.48
N ILE A 104 6.23 -19.82 12.88
CA ILE A 104 5.10 -19.58 12.00
C ILE A 104 4.43 -18.26 12.39
N PHE A 105 4.34 -17.35 11.46
CA PHE A 105 3.42 -16.22 11.54
C PHE A 105 2.05 -16.69 11.08
N GLU A 106 1.08 -16.57 11.96
CA GLU A 106 -0.34 -16.80 11.68
C GLU A 106 -1.03 -15.44 11.55
N LEU A 107 -1.45 -15.09 10.32
CA LEU A 107 -1.98 -13.76 10.01
C LEU A 107 -3.51 -13.80 9.97
N GLU A 108 -4.17 -13.00 10.81
CA GLU A 108 -5.62 -12.79 10.78
C GLU A 108 -6.00 -11.80 9.68
N LEU A 109 -6.61 -12.28 8.59
CA LEU A 109 -6.91 -11.47 7.41
C LEU A 109 -8.25 -10.74 7.55
N GLY A 110 -8.18 -9.40 7.59
CA GLY A 110 -9.33 -8.51 7.48
C GLY A 110 -9.72 -8.24 6.02
N LYS A 111 -10.86 -7.58 5.81
CA LYS A 111 -11.31 -7.20 4.45
C LYS A 111 -10.31 -6.32 3.69
N ALA A 112 -9.63 -5.42 4.39
CA ALA A 112 -8.66 -4.51 3.80
C ALA A 112 -7.25 -5.11 3.66
N SER A 113 -6.98 -6.26 4.28
CA SER A 113 -5.69 -6.95 4.32
C SER A 113 -5.74 -8.38 3.80
N LEU A 114 -6.66 -8.67 2.88
CA LEU A 114 -6.78 -10.01 2.27
C LEU A 114 -5.55 -10.40 1.45
N GLY A 115 -4.84 -9.42 0.89
CA GLY A 115 -3.77 -9.65 -0.06
C GLY A 115 -4.24 -10.19 -1.40
N ALA A 116 -3.34 -10.22 -2.35
CA ALA A 116 -3.58 -10.74 -3.69
C ALA A 116 -3.38 -12.25 -3.74
N GLN A 117 -4.37 -13.01 -4.13
CA GLN A 117 -4.25 -14.45 -4.40
C GLN A 117 -3.56 -14.64 -5.74
N VAL A 118 -2.38 -15.25 -5.75
CA VAL A 118 -1.54 -15.42 -6.96
C VAL A 118 -1.36 -16.87 -7.38
N GLU A 119 -2.09 -17.79 -6.77
CA GLU A 119 -2.04 -19.24 -7.04
C GLU A 119 -2.05 -19.55 -8.54
N TRP A 120 -2.91 -18.90 -9.31
CA TRP A 120 -3.06 -19.12 -10.75
C TRP A 120 -1.93 -18.53 -11.62
N LEU A 121 -1.07 -17.68 -11.05
CA LEU A 121 0.13 -17.10 -11.67
C LEU A 121 1.42 -17.79 -11.24
N SER A 122 1.39 -18.49 -10.11
CA SER A 122 2.58 -19.06 -9.47
C SER A 122 3.11 -20.26 -10.24
N GLN A 123 4.43 -20.45 -10.22
CA GLN A 123 5.07 -21.71 -10.64
C GLN A 123 4.71 -22.86 -9.71
N PHE A 124 4.26 -22.56 -8.49
CA PHE A 124 3.91 -23.51 -7.44
C PHE A 124 2.46 -23.31 -6.98
N PRO A 125 1.45 -23.61 -7.82
CA PRO A 125 0.04 -23.38 -7.49
C PRO A 125 -0.42 -24.05 -6.20
N HIS A 126 0.21 -25.21 -5.86
CA HIS A 126 -0.08 -25.96 -4.65
C HIS A 126 0.28 -25.25 -3.35
N GLU A 127 1.07 -24.18 -3.42
CA GLU A 127 1.41 -23.36 -2.26
C GLU A 127 0.29 -22.40 -1.86
N ARG A 128 -0.72 -22.21 -2.73
CA ARG A 128 -1.88 -21.34 -2.48
C ARG A 128 -1.45 -19.97 -1.99
N GLU A 129 -0.47 -19.41 -2.71
CA GLU A 129 0.22 -18.20 -2.30
C GLU A 129 -0.70 -16.96 -2.36
N ARG A 130 -0.49 -16.11 -1.37
CA ARG A 130 -1.13 -14.81 -1.21
C ARG A 130 -0.06 -13.78 -0.86
N ILE A 131 -0.14 -12.59 -1.48
CA ILE A 131 0.88 -11.54 -1.30
C ILE A 131 0.22 -10.26 -0.82
N LEU A 132 0.79 -9.68 0.24
CA LEU A 132 0.51 -8.31 0.69
C LEU A 132 1.58 -7.35 0.14
N PRO A 133 1.21 -6.09 -0.11
CA PRO A 133 2.16 -5.10 -0.63
C PRO A 133 3.24 -4.75 0.41
N PRO A 134 4.36 -4.13 -0.02
CA PRO A 134 5.37 -3.60 0.88
C PRO A 134 4.78 -2.62 1.90
N TRP A 135 5.51 -2.43 2.99
CA TRP A 135 5.13 -1.56 4.10
C TRP A 135 3.84 -1.98 4.82
N THR A 136 3.55 -3.27 4.79
CA THR A 136 2.47 -3.84 5.60
C THR A 136 2.88 -3.84 7.07
N HIS A 137 2.04 -3.28 7.93
CA HIS A 137 2.21 -3.36 9.38
C HIS A 137 1.73 -4.72 9.86
N LEU A 138 2.53 -5.37 10.71
CA LEU A 138 2.24 -6.64 11.35
C LEU A 138 2.16 -6.41 12.86
N GLU A 139 0.96 -6.28 13.38
CA GLU A 139 0.70 -6.11 14.81
C GLU A 139 0.63 -7.47 15.50
N VAL A 140 1.37 -7.64 16.58
CA VAL A 140 1.32 -8.87 17.41
C VAL A 140 0.00 -8.93 18.16
N VAL A 141 -0.69 -10.07 18.05
CA VAL A 141 -1.94 -10.35 18.75
C VAL A 141 -1.67 -11.39 19.84
N GLY A 142 -1.77 -10.97 21.09
CA GLY A 142 -1.54 -11.87 22.23
C GLY A 142 -0.08 -12.20 22.49
N THR A 143 0.20 -13.40 22.98
CA THR A 143 1.54 -13.89 23.29
C THR A 143 1.90 -15.07 22.39
N PRO A 144 3.17 -15.18 21.96
CA PRO A 144 3.62 -16.35 21.20
C PRO A 144 3.34 -17.65 21.92
N THR A 145 2.96 -18.67 21.19
CA THR A 145 2.71 -20.02 21.71
C THR A 145 3.71 -21.01 21.10
N VAL A 146 4.22 -21.91 21.91
CA VAL A 146 5.09 -23.00 21.45
C VAL A 146 4.25 -24.27 21.38
N ARG A 147 4.24 -24.92 20.22
CA ARG A 147 3.55 -26.19 20.00
C ARG A 147 4.36 -27.39 20.49
N GLU A 148 3.74 -28.55 20.56
CA GLU A 148 4.39 -29.81 20.97
C GLU A 148 5.54 -30.22 20.04
N ASP A 149 5.54 -29.75 18.78
CA ASP A 149 6.58 -29.98 17.77
C ASP A 149 7.69 -28.91 17.77
N ASP A 150 7.83 -28.13 18.85
CA ASP A 150 8.80 -27.02 18.99
C ASP A 150 8.65 -25.87 17.97
N VAL A 151 7.48 -25.76 17.34
CA VAL A 151 7.16 -24.64 16.46
C VAL A 151 6.61 -23.46 17.28
N THR A 152 7.25 -22.33 17.19
CA THR A 152 6.74 -21.08 17.77
C THR A 152 5.73 -20.44 16.83
N VAL A 153 4.50 -20.26 17.30
CA VAL A 153 3.44 -19.57 16.54
C VAL A 153 3.26 -18.17 17.09
N VAL A 154 3.31 -17.18 16.19
CA VAL A 154 3.07 -15.78 16.51
C VAL A 154 1.84 -15.32 15.72
N GLU A 155 0.77 -14.99 16.45
CA GLU A 155 -0.43 -14.43 15.84
C GLU A 155 -0.21 -12.96 15.49
N LEU A 156 -0.52 -12.59 14.24
CA LEU A 156 -0.33 -11.24 13.72
C LEU A 156 -1.60 -10.73 13.04
N ARG A 157 -1.82 -9.43 13.15
CA ARG A 157 -2.85 -8.71 12.39
C ARG A 157 -2.18 -7.81 11.37
N PRO A 158 -2.29 -8.11 10.06
CA PRO A 158 -1.73 -7.26 9.03
C PRO A 158 -2.61 -6.04 8.78
N THR A 159 -1.99 -4.87 8.71
CA THR A 159 -2.63 -3.63 8.28
C THR A 159 -1.89 -3.07 7.07
N VAL A 160 -2.60 -2.98 5.94
CA VAL A 160 -2.07 -2.40 4.70
C VAL A 160 -2.37 -0.91 4.69
N PHE A 161 -1.39 -0.11 4.27
CA PHE A 161 -1.62 1.32 4.07
C PHE A 161 -2.72 1.54 3.03
N GLN A 162 -3.83 2.14 3.45
CA GLN A 162 -4.98 2.40 2.57
C GLN A 162 -4.71 3.46 1.49
N ASN A 163 -3.63 4.22 1.63
CA ASN A 163 -3.25 5.28 0.69
C ASN A 163 -2.40 4.79 -0.49
N VAL A 164 -2.19 3.48 -0.62
CA VAL A 164 -1.48 2.93 -1.79
C VAL A 164 -2.41 2.99 -3.00
N ARG A 165 -2.05 3.84 -3.96
CA ARG A 165 -2.80 4.06 -5.20
C ARG A 165 -2.33 3.13 -6.30
N THR A 166 -3.24 2.72 -7.18
CA THR A 166 -2.85 2.05 -8.42
C THR A 166 -2.19 3.04 -9.39
N VAL A 167 -1.47 2.52 -10.39
CA VAL A 167 -0.85 3.38 -11.41
C VAL A 167 -1.92 4.22 -12.11
N GLU A 168 -3.09 3.66 -12.40
CA GLU A 168 -4.20 4.37 -13.04
C GLU A 168 -4.79 5.47 -12.14
N GLU A 169 -4.87 5.24 -10.83
CA GLU A 169 -5.30 6.25 -9.86
C GLU A 169 -4.29 7.40 -9.77
N VAL A 170 -2.99 7.08 -9.83
CA VAL A 170 -1.94 8.11 -9.85
C VAL A 170 -1.93 8.87 -11.17
N THR A 171 -2.00 8.15 -12.31
CA THR A 171 -2.01 8.78 -13.63
C THR A 171 -3.27 9.58 -13.90
N GLY A 172 -4.40 9.17 -13.33
CA GLY A 172 -5.65 9.92 -13.40
C GLY A 172 -5.70 11.17 -12.54
N ALA A 173 -4.91 11.24 -11.47
CA ALA A 173 -5.01 12.29 -10.45
C ALA A 173 -4.87 13.71 -11.03
N ARG A 174 -3.87 13.96 -11.88
CA ARG A 174 -3.67 15.28 -12.48
C ARG A 174 -4.85 15.75 -13.32
N ARG A 175 -5.50 14.88 -14.06
CA ARG A 175 -6.69 15.23 -14.83
C ARG A 175 -7.86 15.57 -13.91
N GLU A 176 -8.03 14.85 -12.82
CA GLU A 176 -9.09 15.14 -11.85
C GLU A 176 -8.80 16.43 -11.07
N GLU A 177 -7.52 16.74 -10.79
CA GLU A 177 -7.09 18.03 -10.23
C GLU A 177 -7.46 19.21 -11.14
N ILE A 178 -7.25 19.07 -12.46
CA ILE A 178 -7.64 20.10 -13.43
C ILE A 178 -9.16 20.29 -13.44
N LYS A 179 -9.93 19.22 -13.43
CA LYS A 179 -11.42 19.30 -13.35
C LYS A 179 -11.87 20.03 -12.09
N ALA A 180 -11.30 19.64 -10.94
CA ALA A 180 -11.61 20.29 -9.67
C ALA A 180 -11.26 21.79 -9.69
N HIS A 181 -10.12 22.16 -10.29
CA HIS A 181 -9.71 23.55 -10.44
C HIS A 181 -10.65 24.34 -11.36
N ILE A 182 -11.07 23.75 -12.48
CA ILE A 182 -12.08 24.37 -13.38
C ILE A 182 -13.40 24.61 -12.62
N SER A 183 -13.88 23.62 -11.88
CA SER A 183 -15.10 23.76 -11.09
C SER A 183 -14.96 24.85 -10.00
N GLY A 184 -13.78 24.94 -9.37
CA GLY A 184 -13.47 26.02 -8.42
C GLY A 184 -13.54 27.40 -9.06
N LEU A 185 -12.90 27.59 -10.23
CA LEU A 185 -12.96 28.85 -10.99
C LEU A 185 -14.38 29.26 -11.37
N VAL A 186 -15.23 28.29 -11.72
CA VAL A 186 -16.64 28.56 -12.03
C VAL A 186 -17.43 29.03 -10.83
N ILE A 187 -17.15 28.44 -9.65
CA ILE A 187 -17.75 28.88 -8.37
C ILE A 187 -17.31 30.31 -8.03
N ASP A 188 -16.02 30.63 -8.19
CA ASP A 188 -15.49 31.96 -7.94
C ASP A 188 -16.12 32.99 -8.88
N LEU A 189 -16.20 32.68 -10.19
CA LEU A 189 -16.90 33.50 -11.18
C LEU A 189 -18.36 33.73 -10.81
N ARG A 190 -19.06 32.70 -10.33
CA ARG A 190 -20.45 32.85 -9.89
C ARG A 190 -20.57 33.86 -8.75
N ASN A 191 -19.67 33.77 -7.79
CA ASN A 191 -19.67 34.66 -6.63
C ASN A 191 -19.37 36.12 -7.04
N GLU A 192 -18.52 36.33 -8.04
CA GLU A 192 -18.18 37.68 -8.54
C GLU A 192 -19.29 38.29 -9.44
N VAL A 193 -19.90 37.47 -10.28
CA VAL A 193 -20.90 37.91 -11.29
C VAL A 193 -22.31 37.99 -10.70
N GLY A 194 -22.59 37.32 -9.56
CA GLY A 194 -23.90 37.32 -8.88
C GLY A 194 -24.41 38.70 -8.40
N LEU A 195 -23.69 39.78 -8.74
CA LEU A 195 -24.05 41.20 -8.49
C LEU A 195 -24.67 41.90 -9.72
N ALA A 196 -24.81 41.24 -10.86
CA ALA A 196 -25.35 41.78 -12.09
C ALA A 196 -26.82 41.35 -12.32
N ASP A 197 -27.63 42.16 -13.02
CA ASP A 197 -29.06 42.01 -13.31
C ASP A 197 -29.48 40.73 -14.10
N VAL A 198 -28.82 39.58 -13.88
CA VAL A 198 -29.12 38.29 -14.52
C VAL A 198 -29.86 37.40 -13.52
N THR A 199 -30.91 36.72 -13.97
CA THR A 199 -31.62 35.76 -13.13
C THR A 199 -30.69 34.61 -12.74
N ASP A 200 -30.75 34.14 -11.49
CA ASP A 200 -29.90 33.03 -10.98
C ASP A 200 -29.92 31.79 -11.89
N SER A 201 -31.09 31.46 -12.47
CA SER A 201 -31.24 30.30 -13.36
C SER A 201 -30.53 30.46 -14.70
N GLU A 202 -30.50 31.66 -15.28
CA GLU A 202 -29.81 31.92 -16.56
C GLU A 202 -28.30 31.96 -16.33
N LEU A 203 -27.86 32.52 -15.23
CA LEU A 203 -26.46 32.53 -14.82
C LEU A 203 -25.94 31.10 -14.62
N ASP A 204 -26.67 30.25 -13.91
CA ASP A 204 -26.31 28.86 -13.68
C ASP A 204 -26.18 28.06 -14.98
N GLN A 205 -27.11 28.27 -15.92
CA GLN A 205 -27.04 27.61 -17.23
C GLN A 205 -25.81 28.03 -18.05
N ARG A 206 -25.46 29.33 -18.03
CA ARG A 206 -24.28 29.86 -18.72
C ARG A 206 -22.99 29.35 -18.08
N LEU A 207 -22.91 29.36 -16.77
CA LEU A 207 -21.75 28.85 -16.01
C LEU A 207 -21.56 27.34 -16.22
N ALA A 208 -22.63 26.56 -16.19
CA ALA A 208 -22.56 25.12 -16.50
C ALA A 208 -22.15 24.81 -17.96
N ALA A 209 -22.56 25.67 -18.90
CA ALA A 209 -22.09 25.55 -20.29
C ALA A 209 -20.61 25.90 -20.42
N PHE A 210 -20.16 26.94 -19.74
CA PHE A 210 -18.76 27.37 -19.69
C PHE A 210 -17.86 26.29 -19.03
N GLU A 211 -18.29 25.72 -17.91
CA GLU A 211 -17.57 24.63 -17.27
C GLU A 211 -17.38 23.43 -18.19
N ARG A 212 -18.47 23.00 -18.88
CA ARG A 212 -18.41 21.89 -19.84
C ARG A 212 -17.46 22.19 -21.00
N ASP A 213 -17.43 23.42 -21.51
CA ASP A 213 -16.52 23.82 -22.59
C ASP A 213 -15.07 23.81 -22.12
N LEU A 214 -14.76 24.34 -20.93
CA LEU A 214 -13.43 24.27 -20.34
C LEU A 214 -12.98 22.83 -20.10
N GLN A 215 -13.84 21.99 -19.52
CA GLN A 215 -13.52 20.58 -19.34
C GLN A 215 -13.29 19.85 -20.67
N ALA A 216 -14.12 20.11 -21.69
CA ALA A 216 -13.96 19.55 -23.03
C ALA A 216 -12.63 19.96 -23.69
N ARG A 217 -12.13 21.16 -23.45
CA ARG A 217 -10.86 21.64 -23.99
C ARG A 217 -9.65 21.08 -23.22
N HIS A 218 -9.72 21.08 -21.90
CA HIS A 218 -8.56 20.84 -21.03
C HIS A 218 -8.49 19.43 -20.45
N CYS A 219 -9.60 18.67 -20.44
CA CYS A 219 -9.65 17.30 -19.91
C CYS A 219 -9.89 16.23 -21.00
N LYS A 220 -9.63 16.55 -22.27
CA LYS A 220 -9.90 15.68 -23.42
C LYS A 220 -8.86 14.58 -23.66
N TYR A 221 -7.70 14.73 -23.09
CA TYR A 221 -6.60 13.80 -23.32
C TYR A 221 -6.66 12.61 -22.37
N GLU A 222 -6.01 11.51 -22.75
CA GLU A 222 -5.83 10.36 -21.88
C GLU A 222 -4.99 10.73 -20.65
N PRO A 223 -5.19 10.04 -19.50
CA PRO A 223 -4.51 10.39 -18.24
C PRO A 223 -3.00 10.51 -18.34
N GLU A 224 -2.34 9.65 -19.13
CA GLU A 224 -0.89 9.62 -19.33
C GLU A 224 -0.36 10.91 -19.97
N TRP A 225 -1.16 11.57 -20.79
CA TRP A 225 -0.79 12.83 -21.43
C TRP A 225 -0.48 13.93 -20.41
N TYR A 226 -1.22 13.97 -19.29
CA TYR A 226 -1.05 14.98 -18.24
C TYR A 226 0.22 14.78 -17.40
N HIS A 227 0.86 13.62 -17.51
CA HIS A 227 2.13 13.33 -16.85
C HIS A 227 3.36 13.76 -17.67
N ASP A 228 3.19 14.07 -18.94
CA ASP A 228 4.23 14.70 -19.76
C ASP A 228 4.33 16.20 -19.37
N ASN A 229 5.36 16.52 -18.58
CA ASN A 229 5.55 17.88 -18.07
C ASN A 229 5.76 18.92 -19.19
N GLY A 230 6.30 18.51 -20.35
CA GLY A 230 6.48 19.39 -21.50
C GLY A 230 5.15 19.76 -22.13
N LYS A 231 4.31 18.77 -22.41
CA LYS A 231 2.97 18.96 -22.98
C LYS A 231 2.06 19.71 -22.00
N TYR A 232 2.09 19.33 -20.72
CA TYR A 232 1.32 20.00 -19.67
C TYR A 232 1.65 21.49 -19.58
N LYS A 233 2.95 21.85 -19.49
CA LYS A 233 3.39 23.24 -19.40
C LYS A 233 3.01 24.06 -20.64
N SER A 234 3.17 23.51 -21.83
CA SER A 234 2.84 24.22 -23.09
C SER A 234 1.35 24.50 -23.24
N THR A 235 0.48 23.74 -22.59
CA THR A 235 -0.98 23.90 -22.70
C THR A 235 -1.57 24.80 -21.63
N PHE A 236 -0.99 24.82 -20.42
CA PHE A 236 -1.56 25.54 -19.27
C PHE A 236 -0.72 26.72 -18.77
N LEU A 237 0.57 26.83 -19.15
CA LEU A 237 1.47 27.87 -18.69
C LEU A 237 2.08 28.70 -19.84
N GLY A 238 1.74 28.40 -21.08
CA GLY A 238 2.06 29.18 -22.28
C GLY A 238 0.94 30.14 -22.57
#